data_858f39b7d3ebdb8dfdd3382369887fb3
#
_entry.id   858f39b7d3ebdb8dfdd3382369887fb3
#
_cell.length_a   1.000
_cell.length_b   1.000
_cell.length_c   1.000
_cell.angle_alpha   90.00
_cell.angle_beta   90.00
_cell.angle_gamma   90.00
#
_symmetry.space_group_name_H-M   'P 1'
#
loop_
_entity.id
_entity.type
_entity.pdbx_description
1 polymer ?
#
loop_
_entity_poly.entity_id
_entity_poly.type
_entity_poly.pdbx_seq_one_letter_code
_entity_poly.pdbx_strand_id
1 'polypeptide(L)'
;MHERKRFMVGWAEWVTLPDLGLPAIKAKIDTGARTSALHAFQIEPFGPASAPMVRFGIHPIPGRTDVAVFCSAPLLERREVTSSNGERESRCVISTTVSMGERTWPIQVTLANRGNMAYRMLLGRQAIRSDMRVDPAASYLQPKLGYRLYHNLPRHEQVHRPLRIALLTRHPRTVSNQHLGAAAAERGHVLEMLDATRLSIQLNASEPRVSLGKTVLGHYDAVIPRVRREDGSFGAAAVRQLELTGSFALNSGDSLDRLLNSIAIQQQLARYRVPAPGSTHNGRDTTANEARSKTPVLRFLVIGGQVAAVIQRRNGKSGNAGTRELVIERSIAERAADALGLGLASVDIADDESRGPVVLKVFGAPALQTFETITEAPVADEVIAAVERGVQSWRRTSQTR
;
A
#
# COMPACT_ATOMS: atom_id res chain seq x y z
N MET A 1 -57.54 12.92 -8.06
CA MET A 1 -56.11 13.03 -8.43
C MET A 1 -55.34 13.51 -7.21
N HIS A 2 -54.60 12.62 -6.54
CA HIS A 2 -53.72 13.03 -5.45
C HIS A 2 -52.57 13.83 -6.04
N GLU A 3 -52.48 15.11 -5.75
CA GLU A 3 -51.33 15.94 -6.06
C GLU A 3 -50.12 15.32 -5.33
N ARG A 4 -49.24 14.64 -6.09
CA ARG A 4 -48.01 14.11 -5.55
C ARG A 4 -47.21 15.27 -4.98
N LYS A 5 -47.08 15.32 -3.65
CA LYS A 5 -46.35 16.34 -2.90
C LYS A 5 -44.97 16.49 -3.53
N ARG A 6 -44.70 17.61 -4.21
CA ARG A 6 -43.44 17.89 -4.89
C ARG A 6 -42.31 17.97 -3.88
N PHE A 7 -41.20 17.36 -4.17
CA PHE A 7 -40.03 17.42 -3.29
C PHE A 7 -39.24 18.70 -3.58
N MET A 8 -39.37 19.67 -2.63
CA MET A 8 -38.71 20.97 -2.74
C MET A 8 -37.28 20.87 -2.25
N VAL A 9 -36.31 21.43 -3.01
CA VAL A 9 -34.91 21.55 -2.64
C VAL A 9 -34.44 22.97 -2.90
N GLY A 10 -33.52 23.46 -2.07
CA GLY A 10 -32.88 24.75 -2.30
C GLY A 10 -31.74 24.66 -3.34
N TRP A 11 -31.10 25.79 -3.62
CA TRP A 11 -29.93 25.83 -4.48
C TRP A 11 -28.69 25.12 -3.86
N ALA A 12 -28.68 24.88 -2.56
CA ALA A 12 -27.72 24.08 -1.84
C ALA A 12 -28.42 23.21 -0.79
N GLU A 13 -28.00 21.95 -0.66
CA GLU A 13 -28.58 20.98 0.26
C GLU A 13 -27.51 20.13 0.94
N TRP A 14 -27.90 19.53 2.08
CA TRP A 14 -27.13 18.46 2.70
C TRP A 14 -27.52 17.12 2.09
N VAL A 15 -26.52 16.31 1.76
CA VAL A 15 -26.72 14.95 1.27
C VAL A 15 -25.78 13.97 2.00
N THR A 16 -26.14 12.70 1.95
CA THR A 16 -25.26 11.58 2.31
C THR A 16 -24.93 10.77 1.08
N LEU A 17 -23.76 10.13 1.05
CA LEU A 17 -23.38 9.14 0.04
C LEU A 17 -23.02 7.85 0.80
N PRO A 18 -24.00 7.02 1.13
CA PRO A 18 -23.80 5.87 2.03
C PRO A 18 -22.79 4.86 1.46
N ASP A 19 -22.82 4.60 0.14
CA ASP A 19 -21.90 3.66 -0.50
C ASP A 19 -20.43 4.10 -0.43
N LEU A 20 -20.20 5.40 -0.19
CA LEU A 20 -18.87 6.00 -0.06
C LEU A 20 -18.50 6.31 1.40
N GLY A 21 -19.35 5.92 2.36
CA GLY A 21 -19.12 6.21 3.77
C GLY A 21 -19.14 7.72 4.12
N LEU A 22 -19.85 8.54 3.35
CA LEU A 22 -19.95 9.98 3.56
C LEU A 22 -21.29 10.34 4.23
N PRO A 23 -21.31 10.50 5.55
CA PRO A 23 -22.54 10.75 6.30
C PRO A 23 -23.09 12.19 6.15
N ALA A 24 -22.28 13.14 5.68
CA ALA A 24 -22.71 14.53 5.49
C ALA A 24 -21.80 15.26 4.52
N ILE A 25 -22.35 15.73 3.41
CA ILE A 25 -21.64 16.58 2.46
C ILE A 25 -22.58 17.69 1.95
N LYS A 26 -22.08 18.90 1.77
CA LYS A 26 -22.82 19.99 1.15
C LYS A 26 -22.74 19.87 -0.36
N ALA A 27 -23.89 19.77 -1.01
CA ALA A 27 -24.03 19.72 -2.46
C ALA A 27 -24.69 21.01 -2.97
N LYS A 28 -24.15 21.58 -4.05
CA LYS A 28 -24.79 22.60 -4.84
C LYS A 28 -25.70 21.95 -5.88
N ILE A 29 -26.96 22.36 -5.96
CA ILE A 29 -27.88 21.91 -7.00
C ILE A 29 -27.60 22.72 -8.26
N ASP A 30 -27.11 22.05 -9.29
CA ASP A 30 -26.65 22.71 -10.53
C ASP A 30 -27.50 22.27 -11.74
N THR A 31 -28.52 23.05 -12.02
CA THR A 31 -29.42 22.81 -13.17
C THR A 31 -28.74 23.06 -14.52
N GLY A 32 -27.62 23.77 -14.55
CA GLY A 32 -26.80 23.99 -15.75
C GLY A 32 -25.91 22.81 -16.11
N ALA A 33 -25.42 22.09 -15.11
CA ALA A 33 -24.58 20.93 -15.33
C ALA A 33 -25.40 19.68 -15.69
N ARG A 34 -24.94 18.90 -16.68
CA ARG A 34 -25.61 17.64 -17.03
C ARG A 34 -25.37 16.57 -15.97
N THR A 35 -24.13 16.36 -15.56
CA THR A 35 -23.70 15.30 -14.64
C THR A 35 -23.30 15.87 -13.30
N SER A 36 -23.46 15.07 -12.26
CA SER A 36 -22.94 15.41 -10.92
C SER A 36 -21.43 15.33 -10.87
N ALA A 37 -20.81 16.08 -9.97
CA ALA A 37 -19.37 16.06 -9.74
C ALA A 37 -19.08 16.01 -8.24
N LEU A 38 -18.11 15.20 -7.84
CA LEU A 38 -17.67 15.04 -6.46
C LEU A 38 -16.19 15.42 -6.40
N HIS A 39 -15.82 16.22 -5.39
CA HIS A 39 -14.43 16.48 -5.08
C HIS A 39 -13.72 15.16 -4.76
N ALA A 40 -12.63 14.91 -5.44
CA ALA A 40 -11.78 13.78 -5.17
C ALA A 40 -10.31 14.13 -5.42
N PHE A 41 -9.43 13.52 -4.66
CA PHE A 41 -7.98 13.59 -4.83
C PHE A 41 -7.40 12.17 -4.85
N GLN A 42 -6.19 12.00 -5.37
CA GLN A 42 -5.55 10.69 -5.54
C GLN A 42 -6.48 9.68 -6.23
N ILE A 43 -7.01 10.07 -7.38
CA ILE A 43 -7.95 9.26 -8.16
C ILE A 43 -7.15 8.21 -8.93
N GLU A 44 -7.34 6.93 -8.61
CA GLU A 44 -6.55 5.84 -9.15
C GLU A 44 -7.45 4.68 -9.60
N PRO A 45 -7.57 4.47 -10.91
CA PRO A 45 -8.18 3.27 -11.45
C PRO A 45 -7.37 2.02 -11.11
N PHE A 46 -8.05 0.94 -10.78
CA PHE A 46 -7.45 -0.36 -10.47
C PHE A 46 -8.41 -1.50 -10.81
N GLY A 47 -7.96 -2.73 -10.65
CA GLY A 47 -8.74 -3.93 -10.94
C GLY A 47 -8.64 -4.40 -12.39
N PRO A 48 -9.19 -5.59 -12.70
CA PRO A 48 -9.15 -6.15 -14.04
C PRO A 48 -10.05 -5.37 -15.00
N ALA A 49 -9.76 -5.41 -16.29
CA ALA A 49 -10.57 -4.73 -17.32
C ALA A 49 -12.04 -5.19 -17.34
N SER A 50 -12.31 -6.43 -16.88
CA SER A 50 -13.67 -6.97 -16.76
C SER A 50 -14.48 -6.44 -15.58
N ALA A 51 -13.80 -5.87 -14.57
CA ALA A 51 -14.41 -5.29 -13.37
C ALA A 51 -13.55 -4.10 -12.89
N PRO A 52 -13.49 -3.01 -13.67
CA PRO A 52 -12.66 -1.87 -13.33
C PRO A 52 -13.21 -1.15 -12.10
N MET A 53 -12.31 -0.79 -11.21
CA MET A 53 -12.58 -0.06 -9.98
C MET A 53 -11.80 1.25 -9.99
N VAL A 54 -12.23 2.21 -9.19
CA VAL A 54 -11.46 3.42 -8.92
C VAL A 54 -11.40 3.66 -7.42
N ARG A 55 -10.23 4.03 -6.94
CA ARG A 55 -9.97 4.41 -5.56
C ARG A 55 -9.63 5.90 -5.52
N PHE A 56 -10.11 6.60 -4.50
CA PHE A 56 -9.93 8.05 -4.38
C PHE A 56 -10.12 8.51 -2.95
N GLY A 57 -9.55 9.66 -2.62
CA GLY A 57 -9.76 10.35 -1.36
C GLY A 57 -10.73 11.51 -1.51
N ILE A 58 -11.46 11.83 -0.45
CA ILE A 58 -12.39 12.96 -0.37
C ILE A 58 -12.09 13.76 0.90
N HIS A 59 -11.99 15.09 0.77
CA HIS A 59 -12.05 16.00 1.91
C HIS A 59 -13.49 16.52 2.03
N PRO A 60 -14.35 15.90 2.86
CA PRO A 60 -15.78 16.23 2.87
C PRO A 60 -16.07 17.60 3.45
N ILE A 61 -15.17 18.12 4.29
CA ILE A 61 -15.33 19.42 4.98
C ILE A 61 -14.51 20.48 4.25
N PRO A 62 -15.13 21.56 3.73
CA PRO A 62 -14.41 22.65 3.12
C PRO A 62 -13.38 23.28 4.08
N GLY A 63 -12.17 23.53 3.59
CA GLY A 63 -11.07 24.09 4.37
C GLY A 63 -10.40 23.15 5.37
N ARG A 64 -10.83 21.88 5.47
CA ARG A 64 -10.28 20.86 6.37
C ARG A 64 -9.71 19.71 5.55
N THR A 65 -8.40 19.72 5.34
CA THR A 65 -7.66 18.63 4.67
C THR A 65 -7.18 17.55 5.63
N ASP A 66 -7.27 17.80 6.92
CA ASP A 66 -7.00 16.86 8.01
C ASP A 66 -8.11 15.81 8.19
N VAL A 67 -9.29 16.06 7.62
CA VAL A 67 -10.39 15.09 7.55
C VAL A 67 -10.49 14.57 6.13
N ALA A 68 -10.07 13.33 5.90
CA ALA A 68 -10.18 12.67 4.62
C ALA A 68 -10.89 11.32 4.77
N VAL A 69 -11.71 10.99 3.78
CA VAL A 69 -12.37 9.69 3.65
C VAL A 69 -11.87 9.05 2.36
N PHE A 70 -11.36 7.83 2.45
CA PHE A 70 -10.93 7.07 1.27
C PHE A 70 -12.02 6.08 0.87
N CYS A 71 -12.32 6.07 -0.42
CA CYS A 71 -13.39 5.31 -1.02
C CYS A 71 -12.87 4.45 -2.17
N SER A 72 -13.59 3.37 -2.46
CA SER A 72 -13.45 2.62 -3.70
C SER A 72 -14.82 2.38 -4.29
N ALA A 73 -14.95 2.52 -5.60
CA ALA A 73 -16.20 2.31 -6.31
C ALA A 73 -15.95 1.66 -7.68
N PRO A 74 -16.93 0.97 -8.27
CA PRO A 74 -16.87 0.53 -9.66
C PRO A 74 -16.67 1.73 -10.60
N LEU A 75 -15.69 1.62 -11.50
CA LEU A 75 -15.46 2.59 -12.55
C LEU A 75 -16.39 2.26 -13.71
N LEU A 76 -17.35 3.13 -14.01
CA LEU A 76 -18.28 2.93 -15.10
C LEU A 76 -17.63 3.24 -16.45
N GLU A 77 -17.01 4.41 -16.53
CA GLU A 77 -16.34 4.91 -17.75
C GLU A 77 -15.35 6.04 -17.42
N ARG A 78 -14.57 6.43 -18.41
CA ARG A 78 -13.88 7.73 -18.42
C ARG A 78 -14.63 8.65 -19.39
N ARG A 79 -14.92 9.87 -18.95
CA ARG A 79 -15.68 10.85 -19.74
C ARG A 79 -14.86 12.13 -19.88
N GLU A 80 -14.78 12.64 -21.09
CA GLU A 80 -14.27 13.98 -21.30
C GLU A 80 -15.30 15.00 -20.83
N VAL A 81 -14.88 15.88 -19.94
CA VAL A 81 -15.71 16.96 -19.40
C VAL A 81 -14.99 18.28 -19.64
N THR A 82 -15.71 19.22 -20.27
CA THR A 82 -15.21 20.59 -20.38
C THR A 82 -15.50 21.31 -19.07
N SER A 83 -14.45 21.82 -18.41
CA SER A 83 -14.57 22.62 -17.20
C SER A 83 -15.19 24.00 -17.50
N SER A 84 -15.62 24.71 -16.45
CA SER A 84 -16.10 26.09 -16.58
C SER A 84 -15.05 27.03 -17.18
N ASN A 85 -13.78 26.67 -17.15
CA ASN A 85 -12.65 27.43 -17.72
C ASN A 85 -12.37 27.06 -19.18
N GLY A 86 -13.18 26.16 -19.78
CA GLY A 86 -12.98 25.70 -21.16
C GLY A 86 -11.97 24.56 -21.34
N GLU A 87 -11.30 24.14 -20.29
CA GLU A 87 -10.33 23.02 -20.36
C GLU A 87 -11.06 21.67 -20.45
N ARG A 88 -10.56 20.77 -21.30
CA ARG A 88 -11.03 19.39 -21.41
C ARG A 88 -10.23 18.49 -20.48
N GLU A 89 -10.90 17.76 -19.65
CA GLU A 89 -10.32 16.83 -18.68
C GLU A 89 -11.03 15.48 -18.77
N SER A 90 -10.26 14.39 -18.83
CA SER A 90 -10.79 13.03 -18.74
C SER A 90 -11.03 12.65 -17.30
N ARG A 91 -12.30 12.47 -16.91
CA ARG A 91 -12.71 12.17 -15.52
C ARG A 91 -13.27 10.76 -15.39
N CYS A 92 -12.95 10.12 -14.28
CA CYS A 92 -13.57 8.87 -13.89
C CYS A 92 -15.03 9.11 -13.50
N VAL A 93 -15.93 8.24 -13.96
CA VAL A 93 -17.36 8.24 -13.62
C VAL A 93 -17.65 7.02 -12.77
N ILE A 94 -18.29 7.22 -11.63
CA ILE A 94 -18.74 6.17 -10.72
C ILE A 94 -20.26 6.19 -10.57
N SER A 95 -20.84 5.05 -10.15
CA SER A 95 -22.20 5.00 -9.63
C SER A 95 -22.16 4.98 -8.12
N THR A 96 -23.04 5.75 -7.47
CA THR A 96 -23.21 5.74 -6.03
C THR A 96 -24.63 6.12 -5.67
N THR A 97 -25.03 5.84 -4.45
CA THR A 97 -26.34 6.23 -3.90
C THR A 97 -26.24 7.58 -3.21
N VAL A 98 -27.19 8.46 -3.48
CA VAL A 98 -27.36 9.73 -2.74
C VAL A 98 -28.64 9.67 -1.92
N SER A 99 -28.56 10.16 -0.66
CA SER A 99 -29.73 10.37 0.17
C SER A 99 -29.88 11.86 0.53
N MET A 100 -31.09 12.38 0.43
CA MET A 100 -31.46 13.76 0.76
C MET A 100 -32.83 13.78 1.43
N GLY A 101 -32.91 14.23 2.67
CA GLY A 101 -34.09 14.05 3.47
C GLY A 101 -34.44 12.58 3.62
N GLU A 102 -35.70 12.24 3.36
CA GLU A 102 -36.20 10.85 3.41
C GLU A 102 -36.03 10.08 2.09
N ARG A 103 -35.41 10.67 1.09
CA ARG A 103 -35.28 10.09 -0.24
C ARG A 103 -33.87 9.59 -0.52
N THR A 104 -33.80 8.43 -1.18
CA THR A 104 -32.54 7.78 -1.60
C THR A 104 -32.69 7.29 -3.02
N TRP A 105 -31.66 7.55 -3.87
CA TRP A 105 -31.65 7.12 -5.27
C TRP A 105 -30.23 7.01 -5.81
N PRO A 106 -29.99 6.16 -6.83
CA PRO A 106 -28.69 6.05 -7.48
C PRO A 106 -28.40 7.26 -8.38
N ILE A 107 -27.15 7.65 -8.45
CA ILE A 107 -26.65 8.72 -9.31
C ILE A 107 -25.31 8.33 -9.94
N GLN A 108 -25.02 8.92 -11.10
CA GLN A 108 -23.68 8.93 -11.67
C GLN A 108 -22.95 10.21 -11.26
N VAL A 109 -21.67 10.06 -10.87
CA VAL A 109 -20.85 11.17 -10.39
C VAL A 109 -19.49 11.13 -11.07
N THR A 110 -19.03 12.27 -11.60
CA THR A 110 -17.66 12.44 -12.07
C THR A 110 -16.74 12.81 -10.90
N LEU A 111 -15.58 12.19 -10.83
CA LEU A 111 -14.54 12.53 -9.86
C LEU A 111 -13.67 13.66 -10.42
N ALA A 112 -13.54 14.74 -9.66
CA ALA A 112 -12.75 15.91 -10.08
C ALA A 112 -12.10 16.59 -8.88
N ASN A 113 -10.91 17.17 -9.09
CA ASN A 113 -10.27 17.95 -8.04
C ASN A 113 -10.99 19.30 -7.87
N ARG A 114 -11.75 19.43 -6.81
CA ARG A 114 -12.52 20.64 -6.44
C ARG A 114 -12.09 21.18 -5.08
N GLY A 115 -10.82 20.99 -4.73
CA GLY A 115 -10.24 21.33 -3.42
C GLY A 115 -10.42 22.79 -2.98
N ASN A 116 -10.49 23.72 -3.94
CA ASN A 116 -10.62 25.15 -3.67
C ASN A 116 -12.08 25.64 -3.68
N MET A 117 -13.08 24.75 -3.87
CA MET A 117 -14.48 25.14 -3.96
C MET A 117 -15.22 24.98 -2.63
N ALA A 118 -16.13 25.90 -2.33
CA ALA A 118 -16.97 25.88 -1.13
C ALA A 118 -17.88 24.65 -1.05
N TYR A 119 -18.32 24.14 -2.19
CA TYR A 119 -19.14 22.93 -2.30
C TYR A 119 -18.31 21.78 -2.87
N ARG A 120 -18.13 20.74 -2.06
CA ARG A 120 -17.39 19.55 -2.46
C ARG A 120 -18.14 18.67 -3.46
N MET A 121 -19.44 18.91 -3.61
CA MET A 121 -20.31 18.17 -4.53
C MET A 121 -21.19 19.12 -5.34
N LEU A 122 -21.42 18.76 -6.60
CA LEU A 122 -22.48 19.30 -7.45
C LEU A 122 -23.47 18.19 -7.79
N LEU A 123 -24.77 18.46 -7.68
CA LEU A 123 -25.82 17.61 -8.19
C LEU A 123 -26.32 18.18 -9.52
N GLY A 124 -25.94 17.52 -10.61
CA GLY A 124 -26.34 17.90 -11.96
C GLY A 124 -27.76 17.44 -12.32
N ARG A 125 -28.27 17.88 -13.48
CA ARG A 125 -29.65 17.62 -13.94
C ARG A 125 -30.02 16.13 -13.96
N GLN A 126 -29.08 15.23 -14.25
CA GLN A 126 -29.35 13.78 -14.27
C GLN A 126 -29.62 13.21 -12.88
N ALA A 127 -29.15 13.87 -11.80
CA ALA A 127 -29.46 13.49 -10.42
C ALA A 127 -30.75 14.15 -9.90
N ILE A 128 -31.26 15.19 -10.55
CA ILE A 128 -32.50 15.88 -10.18
C ILE A 128 -33.67 15.10 -10.77
N ARG A 129 -34.51 14.53 -9.93
CA ARG A 129 -35.65 13.73 -10.35
C ARG A 129 -36.79 14.60 -10.85
N SER A 130 -37.66 14.05 -11.69
CA SER A 130 -38.82 14.78 -12.29
C SER A 130 -39.83 15.32 -11.28
N ASP A 131 -39.89 14.73 -10.10
CA ASP A 131 -40.77 15.15 -8.99
C ASP A 131 -40.14 16.18 -8.05
N MET A 132 -38.88 16.57 -8.31
CA MET A 132 -38.17 17.62 -7.56
C MET A 132 -38.41 19.00 -8.16
N ARG A 133 -38.41 20.01 -7.29
CA ARG A 133 -38.40 21.44 -7.67
C ARG A 133 -37.29 22.15 -6.92
N VAL A 134 -36.50 22.91 -7.66
CA VAL A 134 -35.42 23.72 -7.10
C VAL A 134 -35.93 25.12 -6.85
N ASP A 135 -35.80 25.57 -5.62
CA ASP A 135 -36.02 26.97 -5.25
C ASP A 135 -34.68 27.70 -5.25
N PRO A 136 -34.42 28.60 -6.21
CA PRO A 136 -33.16 29.31 -6.28
C PRO A 136 -32.95 30.37 -5.20
N ALA A 137 -34.03 30.77 -4.52
CA ALA A 137 -34.00 31.75 -3.42
C ALA A 137 -33.75 31.12 -2.05
N ALA A 138 -33.89 29.79 -1.93
CA ALA A 138 -33.75 29.07 -0.67
C ALA A 138 -32.56 28.10 -0.67
N SER A 139 -32.06 27.78 0.52
CA SER A 139 -31.02 26.74 0.71
C SER A 139 -31.36 25.92 1.97
N TYR A 140 -30.93 24.65 1.95
CA TYR A 140 -31.10 23.73 3.06
C TYR A 140 -32.53 23.56 3.48
N LEU A 141 -33.43 23.31 2.52
CA LEU A 141 -34.87 23.04 2.77
C LEU A 141 -35.08 21.63 3.32
N GLN A 142 -34.13 20.73 3.06
CA GLN A 142 -34.18 19.39 3.63
C GLN A 142 -33.48 19.32 4.99
N PRO A 143 -33.69 18.25 5.79
CA PRO A 143 -33.10 18.12 7.10
C PRO A 143 -31.62 18.38 7.12
N LYS A 144 -31.19 19.25 8.03
CA LYS A 144 -29.79 19.67 8.14
C LYS A 144 -28.95 18.58 8.76
N LEU A 145 -27.93 18.15 8.03
CA LEU A 145 -26.86 17.32 8.55
C LEU A 145 -25.73 18.21 9.11
N GLY A 146 -24.74 17.60 9.75
CA GLY A 146 -23.63 18.36 10.31
C GLY A 146 -22.31 17.60 10.17
N TYR A 147 -21.22 18.36 10.06
CA TYR A 147 -19.88 17.79 10.03
C TYR A 147 -19.45 17.10 11.33
N ARG A 148 -20.24 17.25 12.42
CA ARG A 148 -20.03 16.50 13.66
C ARG A 148 -20.10 14.98 13.47
N LEU A 149 -20.79 14.52 12.42
CA LEU A 149 -20.84 13.09 12.06
C LEU A 149 -19.46 12.51 11.70
N TYR A 150 -18.48 13.37 11.38
CA TYR A 150 -17.09 12.96 11.15
C TYR A 150 -16.24 12.93 12.42
N HIS A 151 -16.74 13.33 13.59
CA HIS A 151 -15.97 13.31 14.85
C HIS A 151 -15.59 11.91 15.32
N ASN A 152 -16.38 10.91 14.96
CA ASN A 152 -16.14 9.51 15.30
C ASN A 152 -15.24 8.79 14.27
N LEU A 153 -14.89 9.46 13.17
CA LEU A 153 -13.84 8.96 12.30
C LEU A 153 -12.52 9.15 13.05
N PRO A 154 -11.68 8.12 13.12
CA PRO A 154 -10.40 8.23 13.78
C PRO A 154 -9.67 9.44 13.21
N ARG A 155 -9.25 10.37 14.10
CA ARG A 155 -8.36 11.47 13.72
C ARG A 155 -7.00 10.84 13.43
N HIS A 156 -6.80 10.43 12.22
CA HIS A 156 -5.48 10.07 11.77
C HIS A 156 -4.75 11.36 11.48
N GLU A 157 -3.72 11.68 12.25
CA GLU A 157 -2.73 12.71 11.91
C GLU A 157 -2.10 12.42 10.53
N GLN A 158 -2.26 11.18 10.09
CA GLN A 158 -1.99 10.73 8.72
C GLN A 158 -3.13 9.79 8.32
N VAL A 159 -4.07 10.27 7.56
CA VAL A 159 -5.05 9.38 6.92
C VAL A 159 -4.28 8.54 5.90
N HIS A 160 -3.89 7.35 6.32
CA HIS A 160 -3.25 6.40 5.42
C HIS A 160 -4.31 5.92 4.43
N ARG A 161 -4.12 6.29 3.18
CA ARG A 161 -4.91 5.72 2.10
C ARG A 161 -4.82 4.20 2.16
N PRO A 162 -5.94 3.46 2.10
CA PRO A 162 -5.90 2.01 1.97
C PRO A 162 -4.93 1.59 0.88
N LEU A 163 -3.92 0.80 1.23
CA LEU A 163 -2.95 0.29 0.27
C LEU A 163 -3.45 -1.02 -0.32
N ARG A 164 -3.19 -1.23 -1.59
CA ARG A 164 -3.30 -2.52 -2.24
C ARG A 164 -1.91 -3.13 -2.29
N ILE A 165 -1.69 -4.20 -1.55
CA ILE A 165 -0.38 -4.82 -1.33
C ILE A 165 -0.35 -6.18 -2.01
N ALA A 166 0.65 -6.44 -2.86
CA ALA A 166 0.93 -7.76 -3.41
C ALA A 166 1.91 -8.50 -2.49
N LEU A 167 1.55 -9.67 -2.00
CA LEU A 167 2.45 -10.59 -1.33
C LEU A 167 2.87 -11.68 -2.32
N LEU A 168 4.10 -11.63 -2.81
CA LEU A 168 4.64 -12.63 -3.72
C LEU A 168 5.15 -13.84 -2.95
N THR A 169 4.55 -15.01 -3.13
CA THR A 169 4.93 -16.22 -2.39
C THR A 169 4.53 -17.48 -3.15
N ARG A 170 5.32 -18.56 -3.01
CA ARG A 170 4.93 -19.92 -3.45
C ARG A 170 4.04 -20.63 -2.43
N HIS A 171 3.98 -20.14 -1.20
CA HIS A 171 3.32 -20.79 -0.07
C HIS A 171 2.29 -19.87 0.60
N PRO A 172 1.16 -19.56 -0.05
CA PRO A 172 0.19 -18.60 0.45
C PRO A 172 -0.43 -18.99 1.81
N ARG A 173 -0.51 -20.30 2.10
CA ARG A 173 -1.17 -20.83 3.30
C ARG A 173 -0.28 -20.90 4.55
N THR A 174 0.94 -20.34 4.53
CA THR A 174 1.79 -20.31 5.74
C THR A 174 1.22 -19.37 6.78
N VAL A 175 1.38 -19.72 8.06
CA VAL A 175 0.92 -18.92 9.21
C VAL A 175 1.45 -17.48 9.12
N SER A 176 2.75 -17.29 8.81
CA SER A 176 3.32 -15.95 8.63
C SER A 176 2.61 -15.10 7.57
N ASN A 177 2.18 -15.72 6.45
CA ASN A 177 1.50 -14.98 5.39
C ASN A 177 0.05 -14.65 5.77
N GLN A 178 -0.60 -15.53 6.55
CA GLN A 178 -1.92 -15.25 7.11
C GLN A 178 -1.86 -14.10 8.13
N HIS A 179 -0.85 -14.07 9.00
CA HIS A 179 -0.63 -12.96 9.95
C HIS A 179 -0.40 -11.65 9.21
N LEU A 180 0.40 -11.63 8.13
CA LEU A 180 0.56 -10.43 7.29
C LEU A 180 -0.76 -9.97 6.68
N GLY A 181 -1.61 -10.90 6.23
CA GLY A 181 -2.94 -10.59 5.72
C GLY A 181 -3.86 -9.99 6.78
N ALA A 182 -3.87 -10.56 7.99
CA ALA A 182 -4.64 -10.06 9.12
C ALA A 182 -4.17 -8.65 9.53
N ALA A 183 -2.86 -8.46 9.73
CA ALA A 183 -2.29 -7.16 10.08
C ALA A 183 -2.58 -6.08 9.03
N ALA A 184 -2.53 -6.44 7.73
CA ALA A 184 -2.89 -5.51 6.67
C ALA A 184 -4.39 -5.13 6.74
N ALA A 185 -5.28 -6.10 6.99
CA ALA A 185 -6.71 -5.86 7.10
C ALA A 185 -7.07 -5.00 8.33
N GLU A 186 -6.46 -5.26 9.48
CA GLU A 186 -6.64 -4.46 10.71
C GLU A 186 -6.23 -2.99 10.51
N ARG A 187 -5.24 -2.74 9.66
CA ARG A 187 -4.79 -1.39 9.27
C ARG A 187 -5.57 -0.82 8.07
N GLY A 188 -6.62 -1.51 7.64
CA GLY A 188 -7.50 -1.07 6.54
C GLY A 188 -6.92 -1.25 5.14
N HIS A 189 -5.90 -2.09 4.96
CA HIS A 189 -5.28 -2.38 3.66
C HIS A 189 -5.82 -3.67 3.04
N VAL A 190 -5.65 -3.82 1.73
CA VAL A 190 -5.97 -5.05 0.99
C VAL A 190 -4.66 -5.73 0.61
N LEU A 191 -4.41 -6.93 1.16
CA LEU A 191 -3.26 -7.75 0.82
C LEU A 191 -3.70 -8.92 -0.05
N GLU A 192 -3.18 -9.00 -1.27
CA GLU A 192 -3.40 -10.09 -2.21
C GLU A 192 -2.19 -11.01 -2.27
N MET A 193 -2.41 -12.31 -2.05
CA MET A 193 -1.35 -13.31 -2.14
C MET A 193 -1.23 -13.80 -3.58
N LEU A 194 -0.09 -13.54 -4.20
CA LEU A 194 0.20 -13.91 -5.58
C LEU A 194 1.23 -15.05 -5.60
N ASP A 195 0.89 -16.13 -6.29
CA ASP A 195 1.82 -17.22 -6.54
C ASP A 195 2.87 -16.78 -7.58
N ALA A 196 4.10 -16.54 -7.11
CA ALA A 196 5.19 -16.09 -7.94
C ALA A 196 5.49 -17.02 -9.13
N THR A 197 5.18 -18.32 -9.01
CA THR A 197 5.43 -19.31 -10.09
C THR A 197 4.39 -19.25 -11.21
N ARG A 198 3.25 -18.62 -10.97
CA ARG A 198 2.15 -18.47 -11.93
C ARG A 198 2.10 -17.10 -12.59
N LEU A 199 3.02 -16.24 -12.22
CA LEU A 199 3.13 -14.91 -12.84
C LEU A 199 3.73 -15.02 -14.24
N SER A 200 3.27 -14.14 -15.11
CA SER A 200 3.86 -13.88 -16.42
C SER A 200 4.18 -12.39 -16.52
N ILE A 201 5.37 -12.07 -16.98
CA ILE A 201 5.82 -10.70 -17.19
C ILE A 201 5.85 -10.41 -18.69
N GLN A 202 5.30 -9.28 -19.11
CA GLN A 202 5.37 -8.80 -20.48
C GLN A 202 6.36 -7.65 -20.56
N LEU A 203 7.45 -7.90 -21.30
CA LEU A 203 8.53 -6.93 -21.51
C LEU A 203 8.20 -6.06 -22.72
N ASN A 204 7.31 -5.08 -22.51
CA ASN A 204 6.99 -4.07 -23.51
C ASN A 204 7.40 -2.69 -22.97
N ALA A 205 8.17 -1.95 -23.77
CA ALA A 205 8.71 -0.65 -23.37
C ALA A 205 7.62 0.40 -23.08
N SER A 206 6.46 0.33 -23.75
CA SER A 206 5.38 1.31 -23.59
C SER A 206 4.41 0.98 -22.46
N GLU A 207 4.22 -0.30 -22.12
CA GLU A 207 3.28 -0.74 -21.09
C GLU A 207 3.78 -2.00 -20.39
N PRO A 208 4.58 -1.87 -19.32
CA PRO A 208 5.00 -3.03 -18.54
C PRO A 208 3.76 -3.68 -17.88
N ARG A 209 3.58 -4.97 -18.09
CA ARG A 209 2.43 -5.71 -17.55
C ARG A 209 2.87 -6.95 -16.80
N VAL A 210 2.11 -7.28 -15.75
CA VAL A 210 2.20 -8.54 -15.02
C VAL A 210 0.85 -9.22 -15.08
N SER A 211 0.83 -10.52 -15.33
CA SER A 211 -0.40 -11.30 -15.38
C SER A 211 -0.29 -12.50 -14.44
N LEU A 212 -1.41 -12.92 -13.86
CA LEU A 212 -1.56 -14.17 -13.14
C LEU A 212 -2.44 -15.10 -13.95
N GLY A 213 -1.85 -16.08 -14.58
CA GLY A 213 -2.53 -16.90 -15.59
C GLY A 213 -2.97 -16.03 -16.78
N LYS A 214 -4.28 -15.96 -17.06
CA LYS A 214 -4.86 -15.15 -18.13
C LYS A 214 -5.26 -13.72 -17.71
N THR A 215 -5.18 -13.40 -16.42
CA THR A 215 -5.65 -12.13 -15.87
C THR A 215 -4.48 -11.15 -15.74
N VAL A 216 -4.56 -10.01 -16.42
CA VAL A 216 -3.63 -8.90 -16.22
C VAL A 216 -3.87 -8.30 -14.84
N LEU A 217 -2.81 -8.21 -14.04
CA LEU A 217 -2.88 -7.62 -12.71
C LEU A 217 -2.99 -6.09 -12.82
N GLY A 218 -3.83 -5.53 -11.96
CA GLY A 218 -3.91 -4.08 -11.79
C GLY A 218 -2.74 -3.54 -10.96
N HIS A 219 -2.73 -2.23 -10.76
CA HIS A 219 -1.70 -1.56 -9.97
C HIS A 219 -1.74 -1.98 -8.50
N TYR A 220 -0.56 -2.24 -7.92
CA TYR A 220 -0.34 -2.39 -6.49
C TYR A 220 0.43 -1.18 -5.95
N ASP A 221 0.10 -0.74 -4.74
CA ASP A 221 0.83 0.32 -4.06
C ASP A 221 2.17 -0.18 -3.55
N ALA A 222 2.19 -1.45 -3.11
CA ALA A 222 3.38 -2.08 -2.59
C ALA A 222 3.46 -3.56 -2.92
N VAL A 223 4.69 -4.07 -2.86
CA VAL A 223 5.01 -5.50 -3.00
C VAL A 223 5.80 -5.94 -1.78
N ILE A 224 5.38 -7.03 -1.14
CA ILE A 224 6.14 -7.75 -0.12
C ILE A 224 6.65 -9.03 -0.76
N PRO A 225 7.91 -9.11 -1.18
CA PRO A 225 8.44 -10.32 -1.78
C PRO A 225 8.81 -11.33 -0.71
N ARG A 226 8.18 -12.50 -0.78
CA ARG A 226 8.53 -13.70 -0.01
C ARG A 226 9.18 -14.71 -0.95
N VAL A 227 10.03 -14.22 -1.84
CA VAL A 227 10.76 -14.97 -2.86
C VAL A 227 12.02 -15.54 -2.23
N ARG A 228 12.25 -16.82 -2.40
CA ARG A 228 13.43 -17.53 -1.89
C ARG A 228 14.45 -17.72 -3.00
N ARG A 229 15.67 -18.12 -2.62
CA ARG A 229 16.76 -18.43 -3.55
C ARG A 229 16.39 -19.51 -4.59
N GLU A 230 15.58 -20.47 -4.19
CA GLU A 230 15.02 -21.55 -5.05
C GLU A 230 14.09 -21.05 -6.16
N ASP A 231 13.51 -19.86 -6.00
CA ASP A 231 12.66 -19.22 -7.02
C ASP A 231 13.49 -18.57 -8.14
N GLY A 232 14.82 -18.54 -7.97
CA GLY A 232 15.77 -18.05 -8.95
C GLY A 232 15.61 -16.57 -9.30
N SER A 233 16.19 -16.19 -10.44
CA SER A 233 16.14 -14.81 -10.95
C SER A 233 14.73 -14.38 -11.39
N PHE A 234 13.82 -15.31 -11.70
CA PHE A 234 12.47 -14.97 -12.13
C PHE A 234 11.66 -14.28 -11.02
N GLY A 235 11.82 -14.71 -9.76
CA GLY A 235 11.16 -14.05 -8.64
C GLY A 235 11.59 -12.59 -8.49
N ALA A 236 12.90 -12.31 -8.63
CA ALA A 236 13.44 -10.96 -8.62
C ALA A 236 12.96 -10.15 -9.84
N ALA A 237 12.89 -10.77 -11.03
CA ALA A 237 12.38 -10.13 -12.24
C ALA A 237 10.89 -9.77 -12.13
N ALA A 238 10.07 -10.61 -11.50
CA ALA A 238 8.66 -10.32 -11.26
C ALA A 238 8.48 -9.12 -10.32
N VAL A 239 9.33 -8.99 -9.29
CA VAL A 239 9.34 -7.80 -8.42
C VAL A 239 9.72 -6.56 -9.21
N ARG A 240 10.80 -6.59 -10.00
CA ARG A 240 11.20 -5.45 -10.87
C ARG A 240 10.09 -5.04 -11.82
N GLN A 241 9.36 -6.01 -12.38
CA GLN A 241 8.25 -5.69 -13.28
C GLN A 241 7.12 -4.96 -12.55
N LEU A 242 6.83 -5.33 -11.29
CA LEU A 242 5.85 -4.60 -10.46
C LEU A 242 6.37 -3.21 -10.07
N GLU A 243 7.67 -3.05 -9.80
CA GLU A 243 8.29 -1.74 -9.59
C GLU A 243 8.14 -0.84 -10.83
N LEU A 244 8.32 -1.39 -12.05
CA LEU A 244 8.10 -0.66 -13.31
C LEU A 244 6.63 -0.23 -13.50
N THR A 245 5.66 -0.93 -12.91
CA THR A 245 4.25 -0.50 -12.89
C THR A 245 3.94 0.52 -11.79
N GLY A 246 4.95 1.00 -11.07
CA GLY A 246 4.82 2.04 -10.05
C GLY A 246 4.57 1.51 -8.64
N SER A 247 4.85 0.25 -8.33
CA SER A 247 4.74 -0.31 -6.99
C SER A 247 6.01 -0.06 -6.17
N PHE A 248 5.86 0.28 -4.89
CA PHE A 248 6.96 0.23 -3.93
C PHE A 248 7.27 -1.24 -3.56
N ALA A 249 8.52 -1.69 -3.63
CA ALA A 249 8.91 -3.01 -3.17
C ALA A 249 9.66 -2.93 -1.84
N LEU A 250 9.19 -3.68 -0.82
CA LEU A 250 9.84 -3.72 0.50
C LEU A 250 11.29 -4.23 0.39
N ASN A 251 11.52 -5.21 -0.50
CA ASN A 251 12.84 -5.59 -1.01
C ASN A 251 12.79 -5.46 -2.52
N SER A 252 13.65 -4.63 -3.11
CA SER A 252 13.67 -4.42 -4.56
C SER A 252 14.09 -5.67 -5.32
N GLY A 253 13.68 -5.78 -6.59
CA GLY A 253 14.11 -6.88 -7.45
C GLY A 253 15.62 -6.96 -7.57
N ASP A 254 16.32 -5.82 -7.61
CA ASP A 254 17.79 -5.78 -7.66
C ASP A 254 18.45 -6.25 -6.37
N SER A 255 17.85 -5.94 -5.22
CA SER A 255 18.32 -6.44 -3.92
C SER A 255 18.16 -7.96 -3.81
N LEU A 256 17.04 -8.50 -4.31
CA LEU A 256 16.78 -9.94 -4.34
C LEU A 256 17.75 -10.68 -5.28
N ASP A 257 18.00 -10.14 -6.47
CA ASP A 257 18.99 -10.70 -7.41
C ASP A 257 20.39 -10.76 -6.78
N ARG A 258 20.79 -9.70 -6.07
CA ARG A 258 22.08 -9.65 -5.37
C ARG A 258 22.20 -10.78 -4.34
N LEU A 259 21.13 -11.16 -3.67
CA LEU A 259 21.11 -12.27 -2.71
C LEU A 259 21.32 -13.65 -3.36
N LEU A 260 21.15 -13.79 -4.66
CA LEU A 260 21.43 -15.03 -5.38
C LEU A 260 22.94 -15.30 -5.52
N ASN A 261 23.77 -14.26 -5.45
CA ASN A 261 25.20 -14.34 -5.66
C ASN A 261 25.98 -14.05 -4.35
N SER A 262 26.60 -15.07 -3.79
CA SER A 262 27.37 -14.95 -2.54
C SER A 262 28.57 -14.00 -2.65
N ILE A 263 29.20 -13.89 -3.79
CA ILE A 263 30.34 -12.98 -4.05
C ILE A 263 29.79 -11.53 -4.02
N ALA A 264 28.67 -11.27 -4.70
CA ALA A 264 28.06 -9.95 -4.73
C ALA A 264 27.63 -9.48 -3.33
N ILE A 265 27.12 -10.39 -2.49
CA ILE A 265 26.80 -10.09 -1.07
C ILE A 265 28.08 -9.63 -0.35
N GLN A 266 29.15 -10.41 -0.43
CA GLN A 266 30.39 -10.10 0.28
C GLN A 266 31.05 -8.81 -0.21
N GLN A 267 31.07 -8.56 -1.52
CA GLN A 267 31.57 -7.32 -2.10
C GLN A 267 30.78 -6.10 -1.60
N GLN A 268 29.46 -6.25 -1.49
CA GLN A 268 28.60 -5.18 -1.02
C GLN A 268 28.81 -4.93 0.48
N LEU A 269 28.88 -5.97 1.31
CA LEU A 269 29.20 -5.84 2.73
C LEU A 269 30.57 -5.17 2.94
N ALA A 270 31.60 -5.58 2.17
CA ALA A 270 32.91 -4.97 2.23
C ALA A 270 32.89 -3.49 1.83
N ARG A 271 32.17 -3.13 0.76
CA ARG A 271 31.99 -1.73 0.31
C ARG A 271 31.45 -0.84 1.41
N TYR A 272 30.50 -1.34 2.21
CA TYR A 272 29.88 -0.61 3.32
C TYR A 272 30.57 -0.87 4.67
N ARG A 273 31.76 -1.52 4.66
CA ARG A 273 32.56 -1.84 5.84
C ARG A 273 31.76 -2.59 6.91
N VAL A 274 30.90 -3.51 6.48
CA VAL A 274 30.18 -4.42 7.37
C VAL A 274 31.08 -5.64 7.62
N PRO A 275 31.35 -6.00 8.89
CA PRO A 275 32.21 -7.14 9.21
C PRO A 275 31.61 -8.45 8.67
N ALA A 276 32.39 -9.19 7.89
CA ALA A 276 32.04 -10.50 7.36
C ALA A 276 33.25 -11.43 7.39
N PRO A 277 33.09 -12.77 7.39
CA PRO A 277 34.19 -13.70 7.29
C PRO A 277 34.99 -13.47 6.00
N GLY A 278 36.30 -13.60 6.11
CA GLY A 278 37.13 -13.55 4.91
C GLY A 278 36.84 -14.74 4.00
N SER A 279 36.80 -14.52 2.70
CA SER A 279 36.69 -15.57 1.70
C SER A 279 37.63 -15.28 0.54
N THR A 280 38.19 -16.32 -0.05
CA THR A 280 39.00 -16.23 -1.29
C THR A 280 38.25 -16.96 -2.39
N HIS A 281 37.94 -16.24 -3.45
CA HIS A 281 37.28 -16.78 -4.64
C HIS A 281 38.30 -16.78 -5.80
N ASN A 282 38.67 -17.94 -6.29
CA ASN A 282 39.37 -18.10 -7.55
C ASN A 282 38.38 -18.71 -8.55
N GLY A 283 38.38 -18.32 -9.80
CA GLY A 283 37.32 -18.64 -10.79
C GLY A 283 36.89 -20.13 -10.91
N ARG A 284 37.45 -21.04 -10.12
CA ARG A 284 37.13 -22.48 -10.06
C ARG A 284 36.62 -22.95 -8.70
N ASP A 285 37.09 -22.35 -7.60
CA ASP A 285 36.73 -22.79 -6.24
C ASP A 285 36.41 -21.63 -5.31
N THR A 286 35.46 -21.84 -4.43
CA THR A 286 35.15 -20.93 -3.34
C THR A 286 35.66 -21.54 -2.04
N THR A 287 36.75 -21.06 -1.51
CA THR A 287 37.16 -21.35 -0.14
C THR A 287 36.55 -20.29 0.77
N ALA A 288 35.33 -20.55 1.27
CA ALA A 288 34.80 -19.80 2.39
C ALA A 288 35.56 -20.26 3.63
N ASN A 289 36.26 -19.36 4.32
CA ASN A 289 36.62 -19.58 5.69
C ASN A 289 35.31 -19.62 6.48
N GLU A 290 34.73 -20.82 6.63
CA GLU A 290 33.63 -21.02 7.58
C GLU A 290 34.17 -20.54 8.90
N ALA A 291 33.58 -19.46 9.43
CA ALA A 291 33.78 -19.07 10.81
C ALA A 291 33.32 -20.28 11.64
N ARG A 292 34.28 -21.10 12.11
CA ARG A 292 34.03 -22.18 13.08
C ARG A 292 33.72 -21.50 14.41
N SER A 293 32.54 -20.92 14.47
CA SER A 293 32.07 -20.32 15.71
C SER A 293 31.62 -21.44 16.65
N LYS A 294 32.30 -21.61 17.74
CA LYS A 294 31.83 -22.38 18.90
C LYS A 294 30.69 -21.66 19.63
N THR A 295 30.48 -20.37 19.30
CA THR A 295 29.46 -19.52 19.87
C THR A 295 28.12 -19.71 19.16
N PRO A 296 27.00 -19.54 19.88
CA PRO A 296 25.69 -19.59 19.26
C PRO A 296 25.51 -18.44 18.25
N VAL A 297 24.87 -18.74 17.14
CA VAL A 297 24.56 -17.75 16.11
C VAL A 297 23.37 -16.93 16.55
N LEU A 298 23.49 -15.61 16.56
CA LEU A 298 22.40 -14.68 16.77
C LEU A 298 21.74 -14.36 15.41
N ARG A 299 20.43 -14.50 15.33
CA ARG A 299 19.65 -14.14 14.15
C ARG A 299 18.81 -12.93 14.46
N PHE A 300 19.09 -11.85 13.75
CA PHE A 300 18.39 -10.57 13.84
C PHE A 300 17.34 -10.47 12.73
N LEU A 301 16.15 -10.05 13.08
CA LEU A 301 15.11 -9.67 12.13
C LEU A 301 15.16 -8.15 11.96
N VAL A 302 15.46 -7.70 10.74
CA VAL A 302 15.50 -6.28 10.38
C VAL A 302 14.27 -5.96 9.54
N ILE A 303 13.51 -4.95 9.97
CA ILE A 303 12.31 -4.45 9.29
C ILE A 303 12.40 -2.93 9.15
N GLY A 304 12.32 -2.42 7.93
CA GLY A 304 12.39 -0.98 7.66
C GLY A 304 13.68 -0.33 8.16
N GLY A 305 14.79 -1.06 8.13
CA GLY A 305 16.11 -0.59 8.56
C GLY A 305 16.40 -0.70 10.06
N GLN A 306 15.48 -1.25 10.86
CA GLN A 306 15.65 -1.41 12.31
C GLN A 306 15.49 -2.87 12.74
N VAL A 307 16.23 -3.27 13.79
CA VAL A 307 16.10 -4.61 14.37
C VAL A 307 14.81 -4.70 15.19
N ALA A 308 13.85 -5.49 14.67
CA ALA A 308 12.57 -5.75 15.31
C ALA A 308 12.62 -6.88 16.34
N ALA A 309 13.39 -7.95 16.07
CA ALA A 309 13.47 -9.11 16.95
C ALA A 309 14.83 -9.80 16.83
N VAL A 310 15.24 -10.51 17.87
CA VAL A 310 16.49 -11.29 17.93
C VAL A 310 16.22 -12.66 18.52
N ILE A 311 16.71 -13.70 17.86
CA ILE A 311 16.67 -15.07 18.36
C ILE A 311 18.07 -15.69 18.33
N GLN A 312 18.34 -16.62 19.23
CA GLN A 312 19.57 -17.37 19.27
C GLN A 312 19.38 -18.73 18.59
N ARG A 313 20.36 -19.15 17.80
CA ARG A 313 20.39 -20.46 17.16
C ARG A 313 21.56 -21.29 17.67
N ARG A 314 21.27 -22.47 18.20
CA ARG A 314 22.28 -23.42 18.65
C ARG A 314 21.90 -24.83 18.19
N ASN A 315 22.82 -25.53 17.52
CA ASN A 315 22.60 -26.90 17.04
C ASN A 315 21.27 -27.10 16.29
N GLY A 316 20.89 -26.17 15.40
CA GLY A 316 19.65 -26.24 14.62
C GLY A 316 18.38 -25.83 15.36
N LYS A 317 18.42 -25.64 16.69
CA LYS A 317 17.29 -25.16 17.50
C LYS A 317 17.36 -23.64 17.67
N SER A 318 16.19 -23.00 17.65
CA SER A 318 16.05 -21.57 17.92
C SER A 318 15.48 -21.35 19.33
N GLY A 319 15.93 -20.31 20.02
CA GLY A 319 15.48 -19.93 21.34
C GLY A 319 15.64 -18.42 21.57
N ASN A 320 15.25 -17.94 22.74
CA ASN A 320 15.40 -16.54 23.13
C ASN A 320 16.88 -16.17 23.22
N ALA A 321 17.24 -14.99 22.72
CA ALA A 321 18.63 -14.48 22.77
C ALA A 321 19.10 -14.06 24.17
N GLY A 322 18.21 -14.07 25.18
CA GLY A 322 18.49 -13.59 26.52
C GLY A 322 18.49 -12.07 26.65
N THR A 323 18.87 -11.59 27.84
CA THR A 323 18.85 -10.16 28.21
C THR A 323 20.17 -9.44 27.93
N ARG A 324 21.12 -10.06 27.24
CA ARG A 324 22.41 -9.43 26.90
C ARG A 324 22.20 -8.17 26.04
N GLU A 325 22.92 -7.12 26.37
CA GLU A 325 22.97 -5.92 25.55
C GLU A 325 23.69 -6.22 24.22
N LEU A 326 22.99 -6.07 23.09
CA LEU A 326 23.44 -6.44 21.74
C LEU A 326 23.57 -5.20 20.83
N VAL A 327 24.12 -4.10 21.37
CA VAL A 327 24.18 -2.80 20.65
C VAL A 327 25.01 -2.89 19.37
N ILE A 328 26.18 -3.53 19.45
CA ILE A 328 27.11 -3.65 18.33
C ILE A 328 26.51 -4.58 17.26
N GLU A 329 26.02 -5.74 17.66
CA GLU A 329 25.45 -6.74 16.77
C GLU A 329 24.19 -6.20 16.07
N ARG A 330 23.33 -5.45 16.79
CA ARG A 330 22.16 -4.74 16.20
C ARG A 330 22.60 -3.77 15.11
N SER A 331 23.56 -2.91 15.41
CA SER A 331 24.10 -1.95 14.42
C SER A 331 24.70 -2.65 13.19
N ILE A 332 25.39 -3.78 13.38
CA ILE A 332 25.94 -4.57 12.28
C ILE A 332 24.80 -5.17 11.45
N ALA A 333 23.74 -5.70 12.08
CA ALA A 333 22.60 -6.28 11.38
C ALA A 333 21.84 -5.24 10.53
N GLU A 334 21.61 -4.07 11.08
CA GLU A 334 20.96 -2.94 10.40
C GLU A 334 21.77 -2.46 9.21
N ARG A 335 23.09 -2.25 9.41
CA ARG A 335 24.01 -1.87 8.32
C ARG A 335 24.14 -2.95 7.23
N ALA A 336 24.05 -4.23 7.59
CA ALA A 336 24.06 -5.31 6.61
C ALA A 336 22.81 -5.32 5.74
N ALA A 337 21.64 -5.11 6.33
CA ALA A 337 20.38 -5.00 5.59
C ALA A 337 20.38 -3.76 4.68
N ASP A 338 20.80 -2.62 5.19
CA ASP A 338 20.91 -1.36 4.42
C ASP A 338 21.91 -1.49 3.25
N ALA A 339 23.11 -2.03 3.49
CA ALA A 339 24.13 -2.25 2.47
C ALA A 339 23.61 -3.12 1.31
N LEU A 340 22.71 -4.04 1.58
CA LEU A 340 22.09 -4.92 0.57
C LEU A 340 20.79 -4.36 -0.01
N GLY A 341 20.28 -3.24 0.53
CA GLY A 341 19.04 -2.60 0.11
C GLY A 341 17.81 -3.39 0.49
N LEU A 342 17.79 -3.99 1.68
CA LEU A 342 16.71 -4.86 2.15
C LEU A 342 15.87 -4.16 3.22
N GLY A 343 14.60 -3.95 2.92
CA GLY A 343 13.61 -3.46 3.89
C GLY A 343 13.08 -4.56 4.82
N LEU A 344 13.24 -5.84 4.44
CA LEU A 344 12.92 -7.00 5.26
C LEU A 344 14.02 -8.04 5.12
N ALA A 345 14.73 -8.34 6.21
CA ALA A 345 15.83 -9.30 6.21
C ALA A 345 15.95 -10.05 7.52
N SER A 346 16.53 -11.25 7.49
CA SER A 346 17.17 -11.80 8.66
C SER A 346 18.69 -11.91 8.46
N VAL A 347 19.42 -11.49 9.48
CA VAL A 347 20.89 -11.43 9.48
C VAL A 347 21.44 -12.35 10.58
N ASP A 348 22.23 -13.33 10.19
CA ASP A 348 22.93 -14.23 11.10
C ASP A 348 24.30 -13.63 11.46
N ILE A 349 24.54 -13.43 12.73
CA ILE A 349 25.79 -12.90 13.28
C ILE A 349 26.37 -13.90 14.29
N ALA A 350 27.67 -14.10 14.21
CA ALA A 350 28.42 -14.85 15.22
C ALA A 350 29.69 -14.12 15.60
N ASP A 351 30.21 -14.39 16.79
CA ASP A 351 31.50 -13.88 17.23
C ASP A 351 32.64 -14.68 16.57
N ASP A 352 33.51 -13.98 15.87
CA ASP A 352 34.80 -14.48 15.38
C ASP A 352 35.87 -14.16 16.43
N GLU A 353 36.69 -15.15 16.80
CA GLU A 353 37.71 -15.00 17.85
C GLU A 353 38.72 -13.86 17.60
N SER A 354 38.91 -13.50 16.34
CA SER A 354 39.91 -12.49 15.94
C SER A 354 39.32 -11.14 15.54
N ARG A 355 38.03 -11.10 15.18
CA ARG A 355 37.38 -9.93 14.54
C ARG A 355 36.14 -9.41 15.30
N GLY A 356 35.69 -10.14 16.33
CA GLY A 356 34.43 -9.87 16.99
C GLY A 356 33.21 -10.26 16.16
N PRO A 357 32.06 -9.56 16.31
CA PRO A 357 30.83 -9.93 15.63
C PRO A 357 30.93 -9.78 14.11
N VAL A 358 30.64 -10.86 13.35
CA VAL A 358 30.67 -10.90 11.88
C VAL A 358 29.35 -11.44 11.32
N VAL A 359 28.95 -10.91 10.15
CA VAL A 359 27.75 -11.35 9.41
C VAL A 359 28.05 -12.65 8.68
N LEU A 360 27.37 -13.73 9.05
CA LEU A 360 27.52 -15.03 8.40
C LEU A 360 26.61 -15.18 7.18
N LYS A 361 25.33 -14.81 7.34
CA LYS A 361 24.30 -15.00 6.30
C LYS A 361 23.26 -13.89 6.37
N VAL A 362 22.70 -13.53 5.20
CA VAL A 362 21.58 -12.63 5.08
C VAL A 362 20.50 -13.28 4.21
N PHE A 363 19.25 -13.18 4.64
CA PHE A 363 18.08 -13.72 3.96
C PHE A 363 17.04 -12.63 3.72
N GLY A 364 16.56 -12.49 2.50
CA GLY A 364 15.53 -11.52 2.12
C GLY A 364 14.07 -12.00 2.32
N ALA A 365 13.89 -13.28 2.68
CA ALA A 365 12.57 -13.86 2.98
C ALA A 365 12.61 -14.63 4.31
N PRO A 366 12.73 -13.93 5.45
CA PRO A 366 12.87 -14.55 6.77
C PRO A 366 11.63 -15.36 7.19
N ALA A 367 11.83 -16.39 8.03
CA ALA A 367 10.74 -17.16 8.64
C ALA A 367 10.14 -16.35 9.80
N LEU A 368 9.19 -15.45 9.51
CA LEU A 368 8.61 -14.51 10.48
C LEU A 368 7.98 -15.20 11.69
N GLN A 369 7.25 -16.30 11.47
CA GLN A 369 6.61 -17.08 12.53
C GLN A 369 7.59 -17.51 13.63
N THR A 370 8.84 -17.87 13.26
CA THR A 370 9.84 -18.27 14.24
C THR A 370 10.17 -17.13 15.22
N PHE A 371 10.24 -15.90 14.71
CA PHE A 371 10.45 -14.73 15.55
C PHE A 371 9.23 -14.44 16.43
N GLU A 372 8.03 -14.39 15.83
CA GLU A 372 6.77 -14.16 16.55
C GLU A 372 6.60 -15.15 17.73
N THR A 373 6.84 -16.45 17.46
CA THR A 373 6.66 -17.50 18.47
C THR A 373 7.67 -17.40 19.62
N ILE A 374 8.91 -16.98 19.33
CA ILE A 374 9.99 -16.96 20.34
C ILE A 374 10.02 -15.64 21.11
N THR A 375 9.74 -14.52 20.45
CA THR A 375 9.90 -13.18 21.03
C THR A 375 8.58 -12.51 21.39
N GLU A 376 7.44 -13.08 20.98
CA GLU A 376 6.09 -12.51 21.13
C GLU A 376 5.96 -11.11 20.50
N ALA A 377 6.90 -10.74 19.62
CA ALA A 377 6.89 -9.45 18.94
C ALA A 377 5.82 -9.40 17.86
N PRO A 378 5.14 -8.25 17.64
CA PRO A 378 4.11 -8.08 16.61
C PRO A 378 4.73 -7.90 15.22
N VAL A 379 5.47 -8.93 14.76
CA VAL A 379 6.29 -8.86 13.53
C VAL A 379 5.47 -8.52 12.29
N ALA A 380 4.28 -9.09 12.16
CA ALA A 380 3.41 -8.83 11.00
C ALA A 380 3.00 -7.36 10.93
N ASP A 381 2.61 -6.76 12.06
CA ASP A 381 2.26 -5.34 12.16
C ASP A 381 3.44 -4.43 11.79
N GLU A 382 4.64 -4.75 12.26
CA GLU A 382 5.84 -3.98 11.96
C GLU A 382 6.20 -4.04 10.47
N VAL A 383 6.00 -5.19 9.82
CA VAL A 383 6.20 -5.32 8.36
C VAL A 383 5.20 -4.43 7.60
N ILE A 384 3.92 -4.44 7.96
CA ILE A 384 2.92 -3.59 7.31
C ILE A 384 3.21 -2.11 7.56
N ALA A 385 3.58 -1.73 8.79
CA ALA A 385 3.99 -0.36 9.11
C ALA A 385 5.23 0.09 8.30
N ALA A 386 6.20 -0.80 8.07
CA ALA A 386 7.35 -0.51 7.21
C ALA A 386 6.93 -0.31 5.74
N VAL A 387 5.98 -1.08 5.24
CA VAL A 387 5.40 -0.88 3.91
C VAL A 387 4.73 0.48 3.79
N GLU A 388 3.93 0.89 4.77
CA GLU A 388 3.28 2.21 4.79
C GLU A 388 4.29 3.35 4.70
N ARG A 389 5.34 3.31 5.56
CA ARG A 389 6.43 4.31 5.53
C ARG A 389 7.16 4.33 4.20
N GLY A 390 7.45 3.14 3.66
CA GLY A 390 8.13 2.99 2.38
C GLY A 390 7.35 3.57 1.22
N VAL A 391 6.05 3.29 1.12
CA VAL A 391 5.15 3.86 0.09
C VAL A 391 5.08 5.38 0.20
N GLN A 392 5.00 5.93 1.40
CA GLN A 392 4.97 7.39 1.60
C GLN A 392 6.27 8.05 1.14
N SER A 393 7.42 7.48 1.52
CA SER A 393 8.73 7.99 1.12
C SER A 393 8.93 7.91 -0.39
N TRP A 394 8.59 6.77 -0.98
CA TRP A 394 8.72 6.53 -2.41
C TRP A 394 7.87 7.49 -3.25
N ARG A 395 6.63 7.77 -2.86
CA ARG A 395 5.75 8.75 -3.54
C ARG A 395 6.30 10.15 -3.51
N ARG A 396 6.88 10.61 -2.39
CA ARG A 396 7.52 11.93 -2.32
C ARG A 396 8.65 12.06 -3.32
N THR A 397 9.47 11.02 -3.44
CA THR A 397 10.63 11.01 -4.35
C THR A 397 10.23 10.91 -5.83
N SER A 398 9.15 10.18 -6.14
CA SER A 398 8.65 10.01 -7.52
C SER A 398 7.90 11.23 -8.07
N GLN A 399 7.38 12.11 -7.20
CA GLN A 399 6.72 13.36 -7.60
C GLN A 399 7.71 14.49 -7.87
N THR A 400 8.98 14.30 -7.53
CA THR A 400 10.05 15.32 -7.69
C THR A 400 10.92 15.03 -8.93
N ARG A 401 10.67 13.96 -9.65
CA ARG A 401 11.28 13.59 -10.94
C ARG A 401 10.29 13.74 -12.09
#